data_2a9152b9ac3163298bb5780b1f633080
#
_entry.id   2a9152b9ac3163298bb5780b1f633080
#
_cell.length_a   1.000
_cell.length_b   1.000
_cell.length_c   1.000
_cell.angle_alpha   90.00
_cell.angle_beta   90.00
_cell.angle_gamma   90.00
#
_symmetry.space_group_name_H-M   'P 1'
#
loop_
_entity.id
_entity.type
_entity.pdbx_description
1 polymer ?
#
loop_
_entity_poly.entity_id
_entity_poly.type
_entity_poly.pdbx_seq_one_letter_code
_entity_poly.pdbx_strand_id
1 'polypeptide(L)'
;MDISMSISISVGCISVIMLLASWLFQDRPGAKPARLAFRVFYVATLIVFVMILADDQWDNPLIRLAMDTSLAISSGSLLLGILWRCQSPVPDYAVYLLGLIFVITGTVFMPDSLLPGYVLQVVSASIASMALLKRRPRRNGGDISMALVFMVWIGVILFEASGATGFKLENYNDFVAGKSLSLIISPAYISGFTLFLISSYMLDAQHDLALLASTDPMTGLHNRRYFLEESQKILKSANRYQYPISVIMCDIDNFKHINDKHGHDTGDKVIKAFAACLQRMVRGDDILARYGGEEFMILLPQANDLAAMLAAERMREEAEVLRIRGHRETLR
;
A
#
# COMPACT_ATOMS: atom_id res chain seq x y z
N MET A 1 -18.63 -20.09 30.28
CA MET A 1 -18.41 -20.02 28.82
C MET A 1 -17.04 -20.59 28.58
N ASP A 2 -16.93 -21.66 27.79
CA ASP A 2 -15.63 -22.29 27.51
C ASP A 2 -14.68 -21.30 26.76
N ILE A 3 -13.37 -21.48 26.98
CA ILE A 3 -12.35 -20.62 26.37
C ILE A 3 -12.48 -20.67 24.84
N SER A 4 -12.68 -21.86 24.27
CA SER A 4 -12.87 -22.05 22.82
C SER A 4 -14.08 -21.29 22.28
N MET A 5 -15.20 -21.30 23.01
CA MET A 5 -16.43 -20.58 22.66
C MET A 5 -16.16 -19.05 22.65
N SER A 6 -15.46 -18.52 23.65
CA SER A 6 -15.12 -17.09 23.72
C SER A 6 -14.23 -16.65 22.56
N ILE A 7 -13.23 -17.47 22.21
CA ILE A 7 -12.31 -17.23 21.10
C ILE A 7 -13.08 -17.25 19.78
N SER A 8 -13.90 -18.28 19.56
CA SER A 8 -14.67 -18.44 18.31
C SER A 8 -15.65 -17.29 18.08
N ILE A 9 -16.34 -16.84 19.13
CA ILE A 9 -17.20 -15.65 19.06
C ILE A 9 -16.38 -14.41 18.69
N SER A 10 -15.21 -14.23 19.34
CA SER A 10 -14.36 -13.08 19.08
C SER A 10 -13.85 -13.04 17.63
N VAL A 11 -13.37 -14.17 17.11
CA VAL A 11 -12.92 -14.27 15.71
C VAL A 11 -14.09 -14.09 14.74
N GLY A 12 -15.25 -14.66 15.05
CA GLY A 12 -16.47 -14.47 14.27
C GLY A 12 -16.85 -12.99 14.16
N CYS A 13 -16.92 -12.28 15.28
CA CYS A 13 -17.19 -10.84 15.30
C CYS A 13 -16.15 -10.03 14.52
N ILE A 14 -14.85 -10.33 14.71
CA ILE A 14 -13.77 -9.68 13.95
C ILE A 14 -13.95 -9.94 12.46
N SER A 15 -14.22 -11.17 12.04
CA SER A 15 -14.40 -11.54 10.62
C SER A 15 -15.58 -10.80 9.99
N VAL A 16 -16.71 -10.64 10.70
CA VAL A 16 -17.87 -9.86 10.22
C VAL A 16 -17.52 -8.38 10.07
N ILE A 17 -16.91 -7.78 11.09
CA ILE A 17 -16.51 -6.36 11.04
C ILE A 17 -15.54 -6.13 9.86
N MET A 18 -14.59 -7.02 9.67
CA MET A 18 -13.58 -6.90 8.64
C MET A 18 -14.12 -7.20 7.24
N LEU A 19 -15.10 -8.10 7.12
CA LEU A 19 -15.84 -8.28 5.88
C LEU A 19 -16.54 -6.98 5.46
N LEU A 20 -17.21 -6.31 6.39
CA LEU A 20 -17.83 -5.01 6.14
C LEU A 20 -16.79 -3.94 5.79
N ALA A 21 -15.69 -3.85 6.55
CA ALA A 21 -14.59 -2.91 6.28
C ALA A 21 -13.94 -3.14 4.91
N SER A 22 -13.95 -4.38 4.39
CA SER A 22 -13.40 -4.71 3.08
C SER A 22 -14.10 -4.00 1.90
N TRP A 23 -15.30 -3.43 2.12
CA TRP A 23 -15.98 -2.61 1.11
C TRP A 23 -15.30 -1.26 0.90
N LEU A 24 -14.49 -0.81 1.85
CA LEU A 24 -13.69 0.41 1.75
C LEU A 24 -12.43 0.21 0.89
N PHE A 25 -12.05 -1.04 0.60
CA PHE A 25 -10.87 -1.32 -0.21
C PHE A 25 -11.14 -1.03 -1.69
N GLN A 26 -10.21 -0.33 -2.33
CA GLN A 26 -10.24 -0.07 -3.76
C GLN A 26 -9.02 -0.68 -4.42
N ASP A 27 -9.25 -1.58 -5.37
CA ASP A 27 -8.17 -2.12 -6.20
C ASP A 27 -7.80 -1.11 -7.29
N ARG A 28 -6.56 -1.13 -7.73
CA ARG A 28 -6.10 -0.29 -8.83
C ARG A 28 -6.81 -0.64 -10.14
N PRO A 29 -7.08 0.35 -11.00
CA PRO A 29 -7.65 0.11 -12.32
C PRO A 29 -6.80 -0.90 -13.10
N GLY A 30 -7.43 -1.93 -13.66
CA GLY A 30 -6.77 -3.00 -14.42
C GLY A 30 -6.04 -4.06 -13.60
N ALA A 31 -6.00 -3.95 -12.27
CA ALA A 31 -5.48 -5.00 -11.40
C ALA A 31 -6.51 -6.11 -11.14
N LYS A 32 -6.04 -7.31 -10.79
CA LYS A 32 -6.93 -8.38 -10.30
C LYS A 32 -7.63 -7.94 -9.02
N PRO A 33 -8.89 -8.38 -8.75
CA PRO A 33 -9.70 -7.90 -7.65
C PRO A 33 -9.27 -8.49 -6.30
N ALA A 34 -8.14 -8.07 -5.76
CA ALA A 34 -7.59 -8.54 -4.49
C ALA A 34 -8.60 -8.41 -3.34
N ARG A 35 -9.42 -7.35 -3.33
CA ARG A 35 -10.50 -7.15 -2.35
C ARG A 35 -11.51 -8.30 -2.34
N LEU A 36 -11.79 -8.91 -3.49
CA LEU A 36 -12.71 -10.05 -3.54
C LEU A 36 -12.11 -11.27 -2.84
N ALA A 37 -10.84 -11.54 -3.04
CA ALA A 37 -10.13 -12.62 -2.37
C ALA A 37 -10.11 -12.43 -0.84
N PHE A 38 -9.90 -11.20 -0.36
CA PHE A 38 -9.99 -10.90 1.08
C PHE A 38 -11.41 -11.08 1.64
N ARG A 39 -12.45 -10.75 0.88
CA ARG A 39 -13.84 -11.03 1.31
C ARG A 39 -14.10 -12.52 1.45
N VAL A 40 -13.64 -13.32 0.48
CA VAL A 40 -13.76 -14.79 0.55
C VAL A 40 -12.99 -15.33 1.75
N PHE A 41 -11.80 -14.79 2.04
CA PHE A 41 -11.03 -15.13 3.25
C PHE A 41 -11.85 -14.92 4.53
N TYR A 42 -12.46 -13.75 4.72
CA TYR A 42 -13.23 -13.46 5.94
C TYR A 42 -14.49 -14.34 6.05
N VAL A 43 -15.20 -14.58 4.95
CA VAL A 43 -16.37 -15.48 4.93
C VAL A 43 -15.96 -16.90 5.27
N ALA A 44 -14.91 -17.44 4.64
CA ALA A 44 -14.43 -18.79 4.91
C ALA A 44 -13.92 -18.94 6.36
N THR A 45 -13.22 -17.93 6.88
CA THR A 45 -12.78 -17.88 8.28
C THR A 45 -13.98 -17.88 9.23
N LEU A 46 -15.02 -17.08 8.96
CA LEU A 46 -16.24 -17.06 9.74
C LEU A 46 -16.90 -18.45 9.77
N ILE A 47 -16.98 -19.13 8.63
CA ILE A 47 -17.54 -20.48 8.54
C ILE A 47 -16.76 -21.46 9.43
N VAL A 48 -15.42 -21.45 9.37
CA VAL A 48 -14.57 -22.30 10.25
C VAL A 48 -14.92 -22.09 11.72
N PHE A 49 -14.99 -20.83 12.17
CA PHE A 49 -15.26 -20.55 13.59
C PHE A 49 -16.71 -20.80 14.01
N VAL A 50 -17.69 -20.62 13.11
CA VAL A 50 -19.09 -21.03 13.35
C VAL A 50 -19.19 -22.55 13.49
N MET A 51 -18.45 -23.31 12.67
CA MET A 51 -18.39 -24.76 12.79
C MET A 51 -17.78 -25.20 14.13
N ILE A 52 -16.72 -24.53 14.59
CA ILE A 52 -16.13 -24.79 15.92
C ILE A 52 -17.14 -24.52 17.04
N LEU A 53 -18.06 -23.58 16.90
CA LEU A 53 -19.10 -23.30 17.89
C LEU A 53 -20.26 -24.31 17.88
N ALA A 54 -20.54 -24.89 16.73
CA ALA A 54 -21.78 -25.66 16.53
C ALA A 54 -21.70 -27.11 16.99
N ASP A 55 -20.56 -27.60 17.58
CA ASP A 55 -20.33 -29.01 17.51
C ASP A 55 -19.98 -29.76 18.81
N ASP A 56 -20.79 -30.83 19.07
CA ASP A 56 -20.46 -32.03 19.86
C ASP A 56 -20.13 -33.24 18.93
N GLN A 57 -20.04 -33.10 17.60
CA GLN A 57 -20.01 -34.22 16.63
C GLN A 57 -18.74 -34.22 15.73
N TRP A 58 -17.57 -33.89 16.27
CA TRP A 58 -16.30 -33.82 15.54
C TRP A 58 -15.86 -35.19 14.94
N ASP A 59 -16.48 -36.29 15.34
CA ASP A 59 -16.21 -37.62 14.77
C ASP A 59 -16.89 -37.85 13.41
N ASN A 60 -17.71 -36.87 12.94
CA ASN A 60 -18.37 -36.99 11.64
C ASN A 60 -17.41 -36.61 10.50
N PRO A 61 -17.09 -37.55 9.56
CA PRO A 61 -16.16 -37.29 8.47
C PRO A 61 -16.59 -36.13 7.54
N LEU A 62 -17.91 -35.91 7.39
CA LEU A 62 -18.44 -34.84 6.55
C LEU A 62 -18.18 -33.45 7.15
N ILE A 63 -18.25 -33.32 8.47
CA ILE A 63 -17.97 -32.09 9.20
C ILE A 63 -16.49 -31.78 9.10
N ARG A 64 -15.60 -32.75 9.28
CA ARG A 64 -14.16 -32.61 9.09
C ARG A 64 -13.82 -32.18 7.67
N LEU A 65 -14.39 -32.83 6.66
CA LEU A 65 -14.18 -32.44 5.24
C LEU A 65 -14.61 -30.99 4.98
N ALA A 66 -15.76 -30.58 5.52
CA ALA A 66 -16.26 -29.21 5.37
C ALA A 66 -15.31 -28.19 6.03
N MET A 67 -14.76 -28.53 7.20
CA MET A 67 -13.82 -27.69 7.93
C MET A 67 -12.48 -27.56 7.20
N ASP A 68 -11.89 -28.68 6.75
CA ASP A 68 -10.66 -28.69 5.97
C ASP A 68 -10.81 -27.90 4.67
N THR A 69 -11.96 -28.08 4.00
CA THR A 69 -12.27 -27.32 2.77
C THR A 69 -12.39 -25.82 3.07
N SER A 70 -13.05 -25.42 4.15
CA SER A 70 -13.20 -24.02 4.55
C SER A 70 -11.86 -23.41 4.95
N LEU A 71 -10.98 -24.15 5.62
CA LEU A 71 -9.62 -23.73 5.96
C LEU A 71 -8.75 -23.56 4.70
N ALA A 72 -8.88 -24.48 3.73
CA ALA A 72 -8.18 -24.38 2.44
C ALA A 72 -8.64 -23.15 1.66
N ILE A 73 -9.94 -22.87 1.62
CA ILE A 73 -10.51 -21.68 0.96
C ILE A 73 -10.04 -20.42 1.67
N SER A 74 -10.04 -20.38 3.00
CA SER A 74 -9.56 -19.24 3.79
C SER A 74 -8.09 -18.95 3.50
N SER A 75 -7.22 -19.93 3.70
CA SER A 75 -5.77 -19.76 3.48
C SER A 75 -5.43 -19.44 2.02
N GLY A 76 -6.10 -20.10 1.07
CA GLY A 76 -5.91 -19.88 -0.37
C GLY A 76 -6.36 -18.47 -0.80
N SER A 77 -7.52 -18.02 -0.33
CA SER A 77 -8.04 -16.68 -0.65
C SER A 77 -7.18 -15.58 -0.06
N LEU A 78 -6.68 -15.75 1.16
CA LEU A 78 -5.72 -14.84 1.77
C LEU A 78 -4.46 -14.70 0.92
N LEU A 79 -3.88 -15.85 0.54
CA LEU A 79 -2.69 -15.87 -0.32
C LEU A 79 -2.95 -15.24 -1.68
N LEU A 80 -4.04 -15.58 -2.36
CA LEU A 80 -4.43 -14.97 -3.64
C LEU A 80 -4.59 -13.45 -3.51
N GLY A 81 -5.26 -12.96 -2.47
CA GLY A 81 -5.42 -11.54 -2.21
C GLY A 81 -4.08 -10.81 -2.11
N ILE A 82 -3.14 -11.38 -1.38
CA ILE A 82 -1.77 -10.84 -1.28
C ILE A 82 -1.03 -10.89 -2.62
N LEU A 83 -1.05 -12.03 -3.33
CA LEU A 83 -0.37 -12.18 -4.61
C LEU A 83 -0.93 -11.21 -5.66
N TRP A 84 -2.24 -11.05 -5.76
CA TRP A 84 -2.89 -10.11 -6.67
C TRP A 84 -2.58 -8.65 -6.31
N ARG A 85 -2.61 -8.32 -5.02
CA ARG A 85 -2.21 -6.98 -4.55
C ARG A 85 -0.75 -6.67 -4.87
N CYS A 86 0.14 -7.65 -4.75
CA CYS A 86 1.57 -7.52 -5.04
C CYS A 86 1.90 -7.65 -6.54
N GLN A 87 0.92 -7.93 -7.40
CA GLN A 87 1.12 -8.22 -8.83
C GLN A 87 2.17 -9.33 -9.03
N SER A 88 2.09 -10.36 -8.19
CA SER A 88 3.03 -11.48 -8.22
C SER A 88 2.87 -12.30 -9.50
N PRO A 89 3.97 -12.82 -10.07
CA PRO A 89 3.91 -13.71 -11.24
C PRO A 89 3.42 -15.12 -10.91
N VAL A 90 3.19 -15.44 -9.63
CA VAL A 90 2.70 -16.77 -9.22
C VAL A 90 1.32 -17.00 -9.84
N PRO A 91 1.13 -18.10 -10.58
CA PRO A 91 -0.15 -18.37 -11.24
C PRO A 91 -1.21 -18.81 -10.23
N ASP A 92 -2.45 -18.36 -10.41
CA ASP A 92 -3.56 -18.61 -9.51
C ASP A 92 -3.83 -20.10 -9.29
N TYR A 93 -3.68 -20.93 -10.34
CA TYR A 93 -3.88 -22.37 -10.26
C TYR A 93 -2.93 -23.05 -9.26
N ALA A 94 -1.73 -22.50 -9.04
CA ALA A 94 -0.80 -23.07 -8.07
C ALA A 94 -1.33 -22.95 -6.63
N VAL A 95 -2.07 -21.88 -6.32
CA VAL A 95 -2.72 -21.70 -5.03
C VAL A 95 -3.89 -22.68 -4.87
N TYR A 96 -4.71 -22.86 -5.93
CA TYR A 96 -5.80 -23.84 -5.89
C TYR A 96 -5.28 -25.27 -5.77
N LEU A 97 -4.20 -25.59 -6.48
CA LEU A 97 -3.57 -26.91 -6.38
C LEU A 97 -3.03 -27.19 -4.98
N LEU A 98 -2.40 -26.19 -4.36
CA LEU A 98 -1.92 -26.29 -2.97
C LEU A 98 -3.10 -26.58 -2.01
N GLY A 99 -4.21 -25.87 -2.14
CA GLY A 99 -5.43 -26.10 -1.36
C GLY A 99 -6.03 -27.50 -1.57
N LEU A 100 -6.08 -27.94 -2.81
CA LEU A 100 -6.59 -29.29 -3.16
C LEU A 100 -5.71 -30.41 -2.58
N ILE A 101 -4.39 -30.28 -2.70
CA ILE A 101 -3.44 -31.24 -2.10
C ILE A 101 -3.65 -31.31 -0.58
N PHE A 102 -3.83 -30.16 0.06
CA PHE A 102 -4.09 -30.10 1.50
C PHE A 102 -5.39 -30.87 1.87
N VAL A 103 -6.51 -30.58 1.18
CA VAL A 103 -7.80 -31.24 1.48
C VAL A 103 -7.67 -32.76 1.29
N ILE A 104 -7.06 -33.22 0.20
CA ILE A 104 -6.86 -34.66 -0.06
C ILE A 104 -5.98 -35.28 1.02
N THR A 105 -4.87 -34.62 1.39
CA THR A 105 -3.95 -35.15 2.38
C THR A 105 -4.60 -35.25 3.76
N GLY A 106 -5.35 -34.20 4.17
CA GLY A 106 -6.06 -34.17 5.44
C GLY A 106 -7.16 -35.23 5.51
N THR A 107 -8.04 -35.27 4.51
CA THR A 107 -9.22 -36.14 4.56
C THR A 107 -8.94 -37.62 4.28
N VAL A 108 -7.99 -37.93 3.39
CA VAL A 108 -7.72 -39.30 2.91
C VAL A 108 -6.57 -39.97 3.65
N PHE A 109 -5.46 -39.26 3.81
CA PHE A 109 -4.23 -39.87 4.34
C PHE A 109 -3.99 -39.63 5.83
N MET A 110 -4.52 -38.52 6.37
CA MET A 110 -4.29 -38.12 7.78
C MET A 110 -5.57 -37.55 8.43
N PRO A 111 -6.69 -38.32 8.48
CA PRO A 111 -7.98 -37.75 8.87
C PRO A 111 -8.03 -37.26 10.33
N ASP A 112 -7.16 -37.79 11.20
CA ASP A 112 -7.10 -37.39 12.61
C ASP A 112 -5.99 -36.41 12.96
N SER A 113 -5.25 -35.92 11.95
CA SER A 113 -4.08 -35.04 12.15
C SER A 113 -4.32 -33.62 11.67
N LEU A 114 -3.93 -32.64 12.49
CA LEU A 114 -3.91 -31.21 12.14
C LEU A 114 -2.68 -30.83 11.30
N LEU A 115 -1.72 -31.76 11.13
CA LEU A 115 -0.46 -31.49 10.45
C LEU A 115 -0.62 -30.92 9.02
N PRO A 116 -1.54 -31.46 8.15
CA PRO A 116 -1.74 -30.89 6.83
C PRO A 116 -2.15 -29.42 6.89
N GLY A 117 -3.05 -29.05 7.80
CA GLY A 117 -3.50 -27.66 7.99
C GLY A 117 -2.38 -26.73 8.40
N TYR A 118 -1.52 -27.15 9.29
CA TYR A 118 -0.35 -26.38 9.73
C TYR A 118 0.66 -26.18 8.61
N VAL A 119 0.92 -27.24 7.82
CA VAL A 119 1.78 -27.14 6.63
C VAL A 119 1.21 -26.14 5.63
N LEU A 120 -0.08 -26.21 5.33
CA LEU A 120 -0.73 -25.26 4.42
C LEU A 120 -0.57 -23.81 4.91
N GLN A 121 -0.80 -23.55 6.19
CA GLN A 121 -0.69 -22.20 6.76
C GLN A 121 0.75 -21.69 6.73
N VAL A 122 1.75 -22.51 7.09
CA VAL A 122 3.18 -22.13 7.03
C VAL A 122 3.60 -21.80 5.60
N VAL A 123 3.25 -22.67 4.64
CA VAL A 123 3.60 -22.46 3.22
C VAL A 123 2.94 -21.19 2.68
N SER A 124 1.62 -21.03 2.91
CA SER A 124 0.87 -19.87 2.44
C SER A 124 1.39 -18.57 3.05
N ALA A 125 1.65 -18.54 4.36
CA ALA A 125 2.18 -17.37 5.05
C ALA A 125 3.62 -17.03 4.61
N SER A 126 4.45 -18.05 4.31
CA SER A 126 5.81 -17.85 3.80
C SER A 126 5.80 -17.21 2.41
N ILE A 127 4.95 -17.72 1.51
CA ILE A 127 4.80 -17.16 0.16
C ILE A 127 4.25 -15.73 0.23
N ALA A 128 3.24 -15.49 1.08
CA ALA A 128 2.65 -14.17 1.28
C ALA A 128 3.69 -13.16 1.82
N SER A 129 4.47 -13.53 2.85
CA SER A 129 5.54 -12.70 3.40
C SER A 129 6.57 -12.34 2.34
N MET A 130 7.02 -13.33 1.55
CA MET A 130 7.98 -13.11 0.48
C MET A 130 7.42 -12.16 -0.61
N ALA A 131 6.16 -12.32 -0.99
CA ALA A 131 5.51 -11.44 -1.96
C ALA A 131 5.44 -10.00 -1.46
N LEU A 132 5.05 -9.78 -0.20
CA LEU A 132 4.98 -8.45 0.42
C LEU A 132 6.36 -7.79 0.51
N LEU A 133 7.38 -8.53 0.92
CA LEU A 133 8.74 -8.02 1.04
C LEU A 133 9.41 -7.73 -0.30
N LYS A 134 9.03 -8.46 -1.37
CA LYS A 134 9.54 -8.27 -2.74
C LYS A 134 8.76 -7.25 -3.55
N ARG A 135 7.59 -6.78 -3.06
CA ARG A 135 6.73 -5.82 -3.79
C ARG A 135 7.53 -4.58 -4.17
N ARG A 136 7.67 -4.34 -5.47
CA ARG A 136 8.34 -3.17 -6.05
C ARG A 136 7.48 -2.56 -7.16
N PRO A 137 7.57 -1.24 -7.38
CA PRO A 137 8.39 -0.23 -6.71
C PRO A 137 7.77 0.37 -5.44
N ARG A 138 6.60 -0.08 -4.99
CA ARG A 138 5.75 0.63 -4.02
C ARG A 138 5.46 -0.17 -2.74
N ARG A 139 6.47 -0.82 -2.15
CA ARG A 139 6.31 -1.40 -0.82
C ARG A 139 6.14 -0.29 0.21
N ASN A 140 5.07 -0.34 1.01
CA ASN A 140 4.80 0.60 2.09
C ASN A 140 4.97 -0.03 3.49
N GLY A 141 4.83 0.80 4.55
CA GLY A 141 4.97 0.32 5.93
C GLY A 141 3.95 -0.76 6.31
N GLY A 142 2.73 -0.68 5.81
CA GLY A 142 1.69 -1.69 6.04
C GLY A 142 2.05 -3.05 5.45
N ASP A 143 2.68 -3.10 4.27
CA ASP A 143 3.16 -4.35 3.65
C ASP A 143 4.24 -5.03 4.52
N ILE A 144 5.16 -4.24 5.09
CA ILE A 144 6.21 -4.76 5.98
C ILE A 144 5.59 -5.32 7.26
N SER A 145 4.66 -4.57 7.85
CA SER A 145 3.98 -4.99 9.08
C SER A 145 3.15 -6.26 8.88
N MET A 146 2.45 -6.39 7.74
CA MET A 146 1.77 -7.65 7.40
C MET A 146 2.75 -8.83 7.28
N ALA A 147 3.88 -8.62 6.62
CA ALA A 147 4.90 -9.68 6.51
C ALA A 147 5.42 -10.12 7.89
N LEU A 148 5.61 -9.17 8.83
CA LEU A 148 5.99 -9.48 10.21
C LEU A 148 4.90 -10.29 10.94
N VAL A 149 3.63 -9.93 10.76
CA VAL A 149 2.50 -10.71 11.34
C VAL A 149 2.52 -12.14 10.84
N PHE A 150 2.75 -12.37 9.54
CA PHE A 150 2.89 -13.72 8.99
C PHE A 150 4.10 -14.47 9.57
N MET A 151 5.25 -13.82 9.75
CA MET A 151 6.43 -14.46 10.34
C MET A 151 6.17 -14.86 11.80
N VAL A 152 5.52 -14.00 12.58
CA VAL A 152 5.12 -14.34 13.96
C VAL A 152 4.17 -15.53 13.96
N TRP A 153 3.18 -15.53 13.05
CA TRP A 153 2.23 -16.64 12.93
C TRP A 153 2.91 -17.97 12.58
N ILE A 154 3.86 -17.96 11.64
CA ILE A 154 4.70 -19.12 11.32
C ILE A 154 5.44 -19.62 12.57
N GLY A 155 6.02 -18.70 13.34
CA GLY A 155 6.71 -19.03 14.60
C GLY A 155 5.80 -19.71 15.62
N VAL A 156 4.56 -19.22 15.78
CA VAL A 156 3.54 -19.82 16.66
C VAL A 156 3.21 -21.25 16.23
N ILE A 157 2.95 -21.46 14.92
CA ILE A 157 2.62 -22.79 14.40
C ILE A 157 3.79 -23.77 14.57
N LEU A 158 5.01 -23.35 14.26
CA LEU A 158 6.19 -24.20 14.39
C LEU A 158 6.49 -24.53 15.86
N PHE A 159 6.30 -23.57 16.77
CA PHE A 159 6.46 -23.79 18.20
C PHE A 159 5.42 -24.79 18.72
N GLU A 160 4.18 -24.68 18.31
CA GLU A 160 3.13 -25.63 18.66
C GLU A 160 3.40 -27.01 18.07
N ALA A 161 3.79 -27.10 16.80
CA ALA A 161 4.13 -28.34 16.12
C ALA A 161 5.36 -29.06 16.73
N SER A 162 6.23 -28.35 17.44
CA SER A 162 7.36 -28.95 18.16
C SER A 162 6.96 -29.78 19.38
N GLY A 163 5.67 -29.70 19.80
CA GLY A 163 5.16 -30.36 21.01
C GLY A 163 5.58 -29.69 22.33
N ALA A 164 6.27 -28.54 22.28
CA ALA A 164 6.75 -27.81 23.45
C ALA A 164 5.60 -27.34 24.37
N THR A 165 4.39 -27.16 23.82
CA THR A 165 3.16 -26.80 24.54
C THR A 165 2.46 -27.99 25.21
N GLY A 166 2.90 -29.22 24.94
CA GLY A 166 2.19 -30.45 25.32
C GLY A 166 0.96 -30.76 24.42
N PHE A 167 0.68 -29.90 23.44
CA PHE A 167 -0.38 -30.12 22.44
C PHE A 167 0.07 -31.18 21.42
N LYS A 168 -0.82 -32.11 21.11
CA LYS A 168 -0.57 -33.16 20.12
C LYS A 168 -1.32 -32.89 18.84
N LEU A 169 -0.61 -32.81 17.72
CA LEU A 169 -1.19 -32.61 16.39
C LEU A 169 -2.17 -33.70 15.94
N GLU A 170 -2.13 -34.85 16.59
CA GLU A 170 -3.00 -36.00 16.33
C GLU A 170 -4.33 -35.92 17.09
N ASN A 171 -4.52 -34.92 17.96
CA ASN A 171 -5.71 -34.81 18.79
C ASN A 171 -6.56 -33.59 18.41
N TYR A 172 -7.49 -33.81 17.51
CA TYR A 172 -8.45 -32.80 17.05
C TYR A 172 -9.34 -32.24 18.18
N ASN A 173 -9.71 -33.12 19.15
CA ASN A 173 -10.52 -32.73 20.30
C ASN A 173 -9.78 -31.73 21.22
N ASP A 174 -8.45 -31.83 21.35
CA ASP A 174 -7.68 -30.87 22.12
C ASP A 174 -7.59 -29.48 21.42
N PHE A 175 -7.59 -29.45 20.08
CA PHE A 175 -7.69 -28.22 19.32
C PHE A 175 -9.02 -27.53 19.58
N VAL A 176 -10.12 -28.24 19.43
CA VAL A 176 -11.47 -27.69 19.64
C VAL A 176 -11.70 -27.32 21.10
N ALA A 177 -11.15 -28.10 22.07
CA ALA A 177 -11.21 -27.76 23.49
C ALA A 177 -10.42 -26.50 23.87
N GLY A 178 -9.83 -25.79 22.90
CA GLY A 178 -9.09 -24.53 23.12
C GLY A 178 -7.71 -24.71 23.76
N LYS A 179 -7.11 -25.89 23.66
CA LYS A 179 -5.75 -26.15 24.16
C LYS A 179 -4.66 -25.74 23.18
N SER A 180 -5.02 -25.45 21.93
CA SER A 180 -4.11 -25.00 20.88
C SER A 180 -3.72 -23.53 21.06
N LEU A 181 -2.43 -23.25 21.05
CA LEU A 181 -1.90 -21.90 21.12
C LEU A 181 -2.27 -21.08 19.87
N SER A 182 -2.27 -21.72 18.70
CA SER A 182 -2.67 -21.08 17.43
C SER A 182 -4.13 -20.64 17.47
N LEU A 183 -5.03 -21.43 18.06
CA LEU A 183 -6.43 -21.03 18.25
C LEU A 183 -6.54 -19.82 19.19
N ILE A 184 -5.82 -19.82 20.33
CA ILE A 184 -5.85 -18.74 21.32
C ILE A 184 -5.34 -17.41 20.71
N ILE A 185 -4.31 -17.46 19.87
CA ILE A 185 -3.68 -16.27 19.25
C ILE A 185 -4.42 -15.82 17.97
N SER A 186 -5.28 -16.66 17.39
CA SER A 186 -5.95 -16.38 16.12
C SER A 186 -6.70 -15.03 16.06
N PRO A 187 -7.39 -14.53 17.12
CA PRO A 187 -8.03 -13.22 17.10
C PRO A 187 -7.01 -12.09 16.92
N ALA A 188 -5.87 -12.17 17.60
CA ALA A 188 -4.79 -11.18 17.49
C ALA A 188 -4.14 -11.24 16.10
N TYR A 189 -3.92 -12.43 15.55
CA TYR A 189 -3.39 -12.63 14.21
C TYR A 189 -4.30 -12.00 13.13
N ILE A 190 -5.61 -12.33 13.15
CA ILE A 190 -6.57 -11.82 12.17
C ILE A 190 -6.73 -10.30 12.29
N SER A 191 -6.82 -9.79 13.53
CA SER A 191 -6.93 -8.34 13.77
C SER A 191 -5.68 -7.59 13.31
N GLY A 192 -4.50 -8.08 13.68
CA GLY A 192 -3.22 -7.48 13.30
C GLY A 192 -3.01 -7.48 11.78
N PHE A 193 -3.24 -8.62 11.13
CA PHE A 193 -3.20 -8.71 9.67
C PHE A 193 -4.13 -7.68 9.02
N THR A 194 -5.38 -7.60 9.48
CA THR A 194 -6.37 -6.71 8.88
C THR A 194 -6.07 -5.24 9.11
N LEU A 195 -5.62 -4.86 10.31
CA LEU A 195 -5.20 -3.49 10.61
C LEU A 195 -4.09 -3.03 9.65
N PHE A 196 -3.09 -3.87 9.43
CA PHE A 196 -1.99 -3.55 8.53
C PHE A 196 -2.40 -3.62 7.06
N LEU A 197 -3.37 -4.47 6.70
CA LEU A 197 -3.97 -4.47 5.37
C LEU A 197 -4.67 -3.14 5.08
N ILE A 198 -5.51 -2.66 6.00
CA ILE A 198 -6.19 -1.35 5.89
C ILE A 198 -5.14 -0.24 5.79
N SER A 199 -4.15 -0.23 6.68
CA SER A 199 -3.06 0.75 6.65
C SER A 199 -2.34 0.76 5.30
N SER A 200 -2.06 -0.41 4.74
CA SER A 200 -1.39 -0.53 3.46
C SER A 200 -2.23 0.01 2.28
N TYR A 201 -3.55 -0.23 2.27
CA TYR A 201 -4.45 0.37 1.28
C TYR A 201 -4.55 1.89 1.44
N MET A 202 -4.63 2.39 2.68
CA MET A 202 -4.66 3.84 2.94
C MET A 202 -3.39 4.55 2.50
N LEU A 203 -2.22 3.97 2.77
CA LEU A 203 -0.93 4.52 2.33
C LEU A 203 -0.80 4.53 0.80
N ASP A 204 -1.28 3.49 0.11
CA ASP A 204 -1.32 3.47 -1.35
C ASP A 204 -2.26 4.57 -1.89
N ALA A 205 -3.46 4.71 -1.31
CA ALA A 205 -4.43 5.74 -1.72
C ALA A 205 -3.91 7.16 -1.48
N GLN A 206 -3.28 7.43 -0.32
CA GLN A 206 -2.65 8.71 -0.04
C GLN A 206 -1.53 9.03 -1.05
N HIS A 207 -0.71 8.03 -1.39
CA HIS A 207 0.33 8.20 -2.39
C HIS A 207 -0.26 8.48 -3.78
N ASP A 208 -1.31 7.75 -4.18
CA ASP A 208 -1.97 7.96 -5.48
C ASP A 208 -2.66 9.33 -5.55
N LEU A 209 -3.28 9.81 -4.45
CA LEU A 209 -3.82 11.18 -4.34
C LEU A 209 -2.71 12.24 -4.43
N ALA A 210 -1.60 12.05 -3.71
CA ALA A 210 -0.44 12.94 -3.81
C ALA A 210 0.14 12.98 -5.23
N LEU A 211 0.06 11.86 -5.93
CA LEU A 211 0.44 11.78 -7.34
C LEU A 211 -0.55 12.48 -8.29
N LEU A 212 -1.82 12.57 -7.98
CA LEU A 212 -2.81 13.30 -8.77
C LEU A 212 -2.72 14.82 -8.58
N ALA A 213 -2.13 15.28 -7.48
CA ALA A 213 -1.88 16.70 -7.27
C ALA A 213 -0.95 17.22 -8.38
N SER A 214 -1.44 18.22 -9.13
CA SER A 214 -0.70 18.89 -10.22
C SER A 214 -0.04 20.20 -9.80
N THR A 215 -0.37 20.68 -8.59
CA THR A 215 0.06 21.98 -8.07
C THR A 215 0.93 21.84 -6.83
N ASP A 216 1.82 22.80 -6.65
CA ASP A 216 2.58 22.99 -5.42
C ASP A 216 1.71 23.71 -4.39
N PRO A 217 1.52 23.15 -3.17
CA PRO A 217 0.57 23.71 -2.19
C PRO A 217 1.03 25.05 -1.60
N MET A 218 2.33 25.38 -1.67
CA MET A 218 2.87 26.63 -1.14
C MET A 218 2.67 27.81 -2.10
N THR A 219 2.90 27.56 -3.39
CA THR A 219 2.91 28.61 -4.42
C THR A 219 1.67 28.64 -5.30
N GLY A 220 0.91 27.55 -5.34
CA GLY A 220 -0.22 27.37 -6.27
C GLY A 220 0.20 27.13 -7.73
N LEU A 221 1.49 27.18 -8.04
CA LEU A 221 2.05 26.86 -9.37
C LEU A 221 1.95 25.34 -9.63
N HIS A 222 2.23 24.96 -10.88
CA HIS A 222 2.43 23.55 -11.16
C HIS A 222 3.61 22.98 -10.36
N ASN A 223 3.56 21.70 -10.00
CA ASN A 223 4.67 21.02 -9.36
C ASN A 223 5.59 20.35 -10.40
N ARG A 224 6.75 19.88 -9.95
CA ARG A 224 7.76 19.18 -10.76
C ARG A 224 7.15 18.05 -11.60
N ARG A 225 6.19 17.30 -11.05
CA ARG A 225 5.58 16.16 -11.74
C ARG A 225 4.77 16.62 -12.95
N TYR A 226 3.86 17.59 -12.74
CA TYR A 226 3.07 18.16 -13.84
C TYR A 226 3.97 18.70 -14.94
N PHE A 227 5.03 19.43 -14.54
CA PHE A 227 6.02 19.96 -15.50
C PHE A 227 6.61 18.86 -16.37
N LEU A 228 7.08 17.75 -15.78
CA LEU A 228 7.68 16.65 -16.52
C LEU A 228 6.69 15.92 -17.44
N GLU A 229 5.45 15.72 -16.98
CA GLU A 229 4.40 15.06 -17.77
C GLU A 229 3.99 15.90 -18.98
N GLU A 230 3.75 17.20 -18.80
CA GLU A 230 3.36 18.10 -19.88
C GLU A 230 4.54 18.41 -20.83
N SER A 231 5.75 18.55 -20.29
CA SER A 231 6.96 18.73 -21.11
C SER A 231 7.13 17.58 -22.12
N GLN A 232 6.86 16.35 -21.71
CA GLN A 232 6.94 15.20 -22.61
C GLN A 232 5.90 15.27 -23.75
N LYS A 233 4.70 15.77 -23.47
CA LYS A 233 3.66 15.93 -24.50
C LYS A 233 4.04 17.03 -25.50
N ILE A 234 4.51 18.17 -24.97
CA ILE A 234 4.95 19.30 -25.79
C ILE A 234 6.16 18.92 -26.64
N LEU A 235 7.14 18.18 -26.09
CA LEU A 235 8.30 17.71 -26.82
C LEU A 235 7.91 16.80 -28.01
N LYS A 236 6.94 15.88 -27.78
CA LYS A 236 6.41 15.02 -28.87
C LYS A 236 5.74 15.87 -29.96
N SER A 237 4.98 16.90 -29.57
CA SER A 237 4.33 17.83 -30.49
C SER A 237 5.37 18.66 -31.26
N ALA A 238 6.35 19.22 -30.57
CA ALA A 238 7.41 20.00 -31.18
C ALA A 238 8.22 19.20 -32.21
N ASN A 239 8.54 17.92 -31.89
CA ASN A 239 9.20 17.03 -32.82
C ASN A 239 8.33 16.70 -34.03
N ARG A 240 7.02 16.57 -33.87
CA ARG A 240 6.08 16.29 -34.97
C ARG A 240 5.89 17.49 -35.89
N TYR A 241 5.75 18.69 -35.32
CA TYR A 241 5.43 19.90 -36.05
C TYR A 241 6.64 20.82 -36.30
N GLN A 242 7.84 20.39 -35.84
CA GLN A 242 9.13 21.04 -36.09
C GLN A 242 9.16 22.50 -35.58
N TYR A 243 8.58 22.79 -34.42
CA TYR A 243 8.73 24.11 -33.78
C TYR A 243 9.75 24.05 -32.62
N PRO A 244 10.46 25.17 -32.35
CA PRO A 244 11.42 25.21 -31.25
C PRO A 244 10.73 25.23 -29.89
N ILE A 245 11.40 24.66 -28.89
CA ILE A 245 11.03 24.79 -27.48
C ILE A 245 12.24 25.17 -26.67
N SER A 246 12.03 25.96 -25.63
CA SER A 246 13.11 26.36 -24.70
C SER A 246 12.67 26.09 -23.26
N VAL A 247 13.65 25.90 -22.39
CA VAL A 247 13.42 25.73 -20.95
C VAL A 247 14.28 26.77 -20.22
N ILE A 248 13.65 27.47 -19.27
CA ILE A 248 14.35 28.38 -18.36
C ILE A 248 14.32 27.73 -16.98
N MET A 249 15.47 27.65 -16.33
CA MET A 249 15.61 27.29 -14.93
C MET A 249 15.91 28.54 -14.12
N CYS A 250 15.16 28.77 -13.07
CA CYS A 250 15.33 29.89 -12.15
C CYS A 250 15.60 29.36 -10.74
N ASP A 251 16.50 30.00 -10.04
CA ASP A 251 16.85 29.71 -8.65
C ASP A 251 16.90 31.00 -7.85
N ILE A 252 16.57 30.98 -6.56
CA ILE A 252 16.64 32.16 -5.70
C ILE A 252 18.03 32.24 -5.07
N ASP A 253 18.82 33.21 -5.50
CA ASP A 253 20.18 33.40 -5.02
C ASP A 253 20.22 33.56 -3.50
N ASN A 254 21.17 32.86 -2.86
CA ASN A 254 21.41 32.91 -1.42
C ASN A 254 20.19 32.59 -0.55
N PHE A 255 19.23 31.80 -1.03
CA PHE A 255 17.99 31.48 -0.29
C PHE A 255 18.26 30.88 1.09
N LYS A 256 19.27 30.03 1.24
CA LYS A 256 19.68 29.50 2.53
C LYS A 256 20.06 30.62 3.50
N HIS A 257 20.80 31.63 3.05
CA HIS A 257 21.18 32.78 3.88
C HIS A 257 19.96 33.59 4.34
N ILE A 258 18.94 33.72 3.47
CA ILE A 258 17.68 34.37 3.83
C ILE A 258 16.99 33.57 4.97
N ASN A 259 16.92 32.26 4.85
CA ASN A 259 16.35 31.40 5.89
C ASN A 259 17.13 31.49 7.22
N ASP A 260 18.46 31.41 7.14
CA ASP A 260 19.33 31.43 8.32
C ASP A 260 19.26 32.77 9.07
N LYS A 261 19.11 33.88 8.32
CA LYS A 261 19.05 35.24 8.89
C LYS A 261 17.65 35.66 9.36
N HIS A 262 16.60 35.27 8.65
CA HIS A 262 15.25 35.81 8.82
C HIS A 262 14.19 34.74 9.16
N GLY A 263 14.61 33.48 9.25
CA GLY A 263 13.74 32.35 9.56
C GLY A 263 12.96 31.79 8.34
N HIS A 264 12.51 30.55 8.47
CA HIS A 264 11.81 29.84 7.40
C HIS A 264 10.50 30.51 6.95
N ASP A 265 9.77 31.14 7.88
CA ASP A 265 8.54 31.89 7.52
C ASP A 265 8.79 33.04 6.55
N THR A 266 9.98 33.66 6.64
CA THR A 266 10.39 34.70 5.70
C THR A 266 10.80 34.09 4.36
N GLY A 267 11.53 32.99 4.37
CA GLY A 267 11.85 32.24 3.16
C GLY A 267 10.61 31.81 2.39
N ASP A 268 9.56 31.33 3.09
CA ASP A 268 8.29 30.96 2.48
C ASP A 268 7.60 32.15 1.79
N LYS A 269 7.69 33.35 2.39
CA LYS A 269 7.17 34.58 1.77
C LYS A 269 7.98 34.98 0.53
N VAL A 270 9.31 34.78 0.55
CA VAL A 270 10.19 34.99 -0.61
C VAL A 270 9.79 34.08 -1.75
N ILE A 271 9.67 32.77 -1.48
CA ILE A 271 9.24 31.79 -2.50
C ILE A 271 7.89 32.16 -3.11
N LYS A 272 6.90 32.52 -2.27
CA LYS A 272 5.56 32.94 -2.75
C LYS A 272 5.62 34.21 -3.59
N ALA A 273 6.40 35.19 -3.17
CA ALA A 273 6.57 36.46 -3.91
C ALA A 273 7.23 36.23 -5.26
N PHE A 274 8.29 35.42 -5.31
CA PHE A 274 8.99 35.05 -6.53
C PHE A 274 8.09 34.27 -7.48
N ALA A 275 7.36 33.25 -6.98
CA ALA A 275 6.37 32.50 -7.75
C ALA A 275 5.31 33.44 -8.39
N ALA A 276 4.76 34.37 -7.61
CA ALA A 276 3.79 35.33 -8.12
C ALA A 276 4.39 36.31 -9.15
N CYS A 277 5.67 36.63 -9.01
CA CYS A 277 6.40 37.42 -9.99
C CYS A 277 6.52 36.67 -11.32
N LEU A 278 7.03 35.45 -11.31
CA LEU A 278 7.14 34.60 -12.50
C LEU A 278 5.81 34.38 -13.19
N GLN A 279 4.74 34.12 -12.41
CA GLN A 279 3.40 33.85 -12.94
C GLN A 279 2.82 35.02 -13.75
N ARG A 280 3.16 36.26 -13.40
CA ARG A 280 2.73 37.44 -14.19
C ARG A 280 3.45 37.59 -15.52
N MET A 281 4.59 36.92 -15.68
CA MET A 281 5.47 37.11 -16.87
C MET A 281 5.34 35.97 -17.88
N VAL A 282 4.80 34.83 -17.50
CA VAL A 282 4.56 33.69 -18.40
C VAL A 282 3.27 33.88 -19.21
N ARG A 283 3.23 33.31 -20.41
CA ARG A 283 2.07 33.29 -21.29
C ARG A 283 1.16 32.11 -20.93
N GLY A 284 -0.06 32.11 -21.50
CA GLY A 284 -1.01 31.03 -21.25
C GLY A 284 -0.54 29.65 -21.72
N ASP A 285 0.30 29.60 -22.75
CA ASP A 285 0.84 28.35 -23.30
C ASP A 285 2.16 27.91 -22.63
N ASP A 286 2.79 28.80 -21.82
CA ASP A 286 3.98 28.49 -21.08
C ASP A 286 3.65 27.63 -19.85
N ILE A 287 4.53 26.72 -19.48
CA ILE A 287 4.36 25.90 -18.26
C ILE A 287 5.35 26.39 -17.21
N LEU A 288 4.83 27.01 -16.16
CA LEU A 288 5.60 27.41 -14.98
C LEU A 288 5.35 26.42 -13.84
N ALA A 289 6.43 25.92 -13.23
CA ALA A 289 6.37 24.99 -12.12
C ALA A 289 7.44 25.30 -11.06
N ARG A 290 7.09 25.01 -9.81
CA ARG A 290 8.09 24.87 -8.74
C ARG A 290 8.71 23.48 -8.84
N TYR A 291 10.01 23.45 -9.15
CA TYR A 291 10.71 22.20 -9.43
C TYR A 291 11.42 21.62 -8.22
N GLY A 292 11.90 22.47 -7.32
CA GLY A 292 12.58 22.13 -6.08
C GLY A 292 12.18 23.06 -4.94
N GLY A 293 13.00 23.13 -3.90
CA GLY A 293 12.76 23.98 -2.75
C GLY A 293 12.66 25.46 -3.12
N GLU A 294 13.68 25.97 -3.80
CA GLU A 294 13.84 27.35 -4.27
C GLU A 294 13.96 27.44 -5.80
N GLU A 295 13.83 26.29 -6.48
CA GLU A 295 14.02 26.13 -7.92
C GLU A 295 12.69 26.17 -8.66
N PHE A 296 12.66 26.90 -9.77
CA PHE A 296 11.51 27.01 -10.67
C PHE A 296 11.92 26.65 -12.10
N MET A 297 11.02 26.05 -12.84
CA MET A 297 11.22 25.74 -14.25
C MET A 297 10.08 26.29 -15.10
N ILE A 298 10.44 26.82 -16.26
CA ILE A 298 9.50 27.37 -17.22
C ILE A 298 9.78 26.74 -18.58
N LEU A 299 8.79 26.07 -19.14
CA LEU A 299 8.84 25.57 -20.51
C LEU A 299 8.14 26.57 -21.43
N LEU A 300 8.82 26.96 -22.50
CA LEU A 300 8.36 27.92 -23.49
C LEU A 300 8.16 27.23 -24.84
N PRO A 301 6.91 26.82 -25.17
CA PRO A 301 6.62 26.31 -26.51
C PRO A 301 6.80 27.41 -27.57
N GLN A 302 7.24 27.01 -28.76
CA GLN A 302 7.44 27.89 -29.90
C GLN A 302 8.39 29.08 -29.63
N ALA A 303 9.32 28.90 -28.68
CA ALA A 303 10.36 29.89 -28.36
C ALA A 303 11.74 29.38 -28.78
N ASN A 304 12.47 30.17 -29.56
CA ASN A 304 13.88 29.94 -29.89
C ASN A 304 14.79 30.51 -28.78
N ASP A 305 16.08 30.28 -28.89
CA ASP A 305 17.08 30.69 -27.91
C ASP A 305 17.03 32.20 -27.61
N LEU A 306 16.89 33.05 -28.63
CA LEU A 306 16.81 34.50 -28.45
C LEU A 306 15.55 34.91 -27.66
N ALA A 307 14.39 34.32 -27.98
CA ALA A 307 13.15 34.60 -27.28
C ALA A 307 13.21 34.12 -25.81
N ALA A 308 13.85 32.98 -25.56
CA ALA A 308 14.05 32.47 -24.22
C ALA A 308 15.02 33.32 -23.40
N MET A 309 16.13 33.78 -23.99
CA MET A 309 17.07 34.69 -23.34
C MET A 309 16.41 36.02 -22.96
N LEU A 310 15.63 36.63 -23.85
CA LEU A 310 14.91 37.86 -23.56
C LEU A 310 13.86 37.67 -22.47
N ALA A 311 13.17 36.53 -22.45
CA ALA A 311 12.20 36.19 -21.39
C ALA A 311 12.91 36.01 -20.04
N ALA A 312 14.03 35.28 -20.01
CA ALA A 312 14.80 35.02 -18.81
C ALA A 312 15.36 36.33 -18.21
N GLU A 313 15.93 37.23 -19.07
CA GLU A 313 16.47 38.51 -18.60
C GLU A 313 15.36 39.40 -18.03
N ARG A 314 14.22 39.49 -18.68
CA ARG A 314 13.05 40.22 -18.14
C ARG A 314 12.60 39.67 -16.79
N MET A 315 12.59 38.34 -16.62
CA MET A 315 12.26 37.72 -15.36
C MET A 315 13.28 38.02 -14.26
N ARG A 316 14.56 38.03 -14.62
CA ARG A 316 15.67 38.38 -13.71
C ARG A 316 15.54 39.84 -13.23
N GLU A 317 15.35 40.80 -14.16
CA GLU A 317 15.18 42.20 -13.84
C GLU A 317 13.97 42.48 -12.93
N GLU A 318 12.82 41.86 -13.21
CA GLU A 318 11.62 41.96 -12.36
C GLU A 318 11.83 41.33 -10.98
N ALA A 319 12.59 40.24 -10.90
CA ALA A 319 12.94 39.60 -9.62
C ALA A 319 13.87 40.47 -8.76
N GLU A 320 14.82 41.21 -9.37
CA GLU A 320 15.72 42.11 -8.64
C GLU A 320 14.98 43.26 -7.94
N VAL A 321 13.88 43.74 -8.48
CA VAL A 321 13.06 44.79 -7.87
C VAL A 321 12.00 44.30 -6.90
N LEU A 322 11.92 42.97 -6.69
CA LEU A 322 10.96 42.38 -5.77
C LEU A 322 11.21 42.85 -4.32
N ARG A 323 10.24 43.55 -3.76
CA ARG A 323 10.25 43.95 -2.35
C ARG A 323 9.26 43.06 -1.56
N ILE A 324 9.77 42.42 -0.54
CA ILE A 324 8.95 41.66 0.37
C ILE A 324 8.31 42.61 1.38
N ARG A 325 6.98 42.64 1.49
CA ARG A 325 6.30 43.46 2.48
C ARG A 325 6.78 43.10 3.89
N GLY A 326 7.39 44.08 4.56
CA GLY A 326 7.94 43.94 5.91
C GLY A 326 9.46 43.86 6.00
N HIS A 327 10.17 43.73 4.88
CA HIS A 327 11.65 43.81 4.84
C HIS A 327 12.10 44.83 3.82
N ARG A 328 13.06 45.70 4.22
CA ARG A 328 13.63 46.75 3.35
C ARG A 328 14.74 46.24 2.39
N GLU A 329 15.06 44.97 2.41
CA GLU A 329 16.10 44.37 1.58
C GLU A 329 15.49 43.89 0.25
N THR A 330 16.10 44.29 -0.87
CA THR A 330 15.86 43.74 -2.20
C THR A 330 16.48 42.35 -2.30
N LEU A 331 15.78 41.42 -2.97
CA LEU A 331 16.39 40.17 -3.39
C LEU A 331 17.50 40.49 -4.39
N ARG A 332 18.76 40.33 -4.02
CA ARG A 332 19.92 40.35 -4.92
C ARG A 332 20.43 38.94 -5.05
#